data_aa869c28977b5bb2915dfbe153bbf9de
#
_entry.id   aa869c28977b5bb2915dfbe153bbf9de
#
_cell.length_a   1.000
_cell.length_b   1.000
_cell.length_c   1.000
_cell.angle_alpha   90.00
_cell.angle_beta   90.00
_cell.angle_gamma   90.00
#
_symmetry.space_group_name_H-M   'P 1'
#
loop_
_entity.id
_entity.type
_entity.pdbx_description
1 polymer ?
#
loop_
_entity_poly.entity_id
_entity_poly.type
_entity_poly.pdbx_seq_one_letter_code
_entity_poly.pdbx_strand_id
1 'polypeptide(L)'
;MGIQEDRALDKIRIQFTLFSAFYSPLISAMSGGFLKAEGLDPEWSVAPPGGSALNALNDGSAHVVQSALSQGFAPLNKGETPGAIHFAQINEMDGFFLTGRVADPAFTWKKLEGAEVVMFKEGQPLVMFKYACHKAGIDFGKIKAIPIGSAADIDKAFRAGQGQYVQQQGPFPQQLQADGVGHVVAQVGKQIGPVGFSSLAAKRDWLGTDMAKAFMRAYRKTRAYMNDTPAAEIARTEKPYFRDIGESVLADCIATYQRLGCWTRHVEITRAAYEKTLDVYEYNGLLKQRWRYEQVCAAPPAG
;
A
#
# COMPACT_ATOMS: atom_id res chain seq x y z
N MET A 1 -23.42 -11.76 39.43
CA MET A 1 -22.03 -11.44 39.10
C MET A 1 -21.56 -12.58 38.22
N GLY A 2 -21.77 -12.44 36.89
CA GLY A 2 -21.35 -13.46 35.92
C GLY A 2 -19.84 -13.40 35.73
N ILE A 3 -19.19 -14.53 35.94
CA ILE A 3 -17.79 -14.73 35.57
C ILE A 3 -17.75 -14.63 34.04
N GLN A 4 -17.18 -13.55 33.52
CA GLN A 4 -16.85 -13.44 32.11
C GLN A 4 -15.71 -14.45 31.92
N GLU A 5 -16.01 -15.61 31.37
CA GLU A 5 -14.97 -16.56 30.92
C GLU A 5 -14.02 -15.80 30.02
N ASP A 6 -12.75 -15.79 30.40
CA ASP A 6 -11.64 -15.21 29.62
C ASP A 6 -11.47 -16.07 28.35
N ARG A 7 -12.32 -15.76 27.35
CA ARG A 7 -12.30 -16.50 26.09
C ARG A 7 -10.95 -16.24 25.42
N ALA A 8 -10.16 -17.30 25.25
CA ALA A 8 -8.89 -17.21 24.54
C ALA A 8 -9.10 -16.56 23.16
N LEU A 9 -8.25 -15.59 22.83
CA LEU A 9 -8.32 -14.93 21.53
C LEU A 9 -7.92 -15.88 20.40
N ASP A 10 -8.64 -15.85 19.29
CA ASP A 10 -8.30 -16.63 18.10
C ASP A 10 -7.10 -16.00 17.38
N LYS A 11 -6.06 -16.77 17.13
CA LYS A 11 -4.87 -16.29 16.42
C LYS A 11 -5.19 -15.98 14.96
N ILE A 12 -5.00 -14.71 14.55
CA ILE A 12 -5.07 -14.31 13.16
C ILE A 12 -3.68 -13.98 12.62
N ARG A 13 -3.27 -14.66 11.54
CA ARG A 13 -1.97 -14.47 10.90
C ARG A 13 -2.11 -13.55 9.70
N ILE A 14 -1.33 -12.47 9.71
CA ILE A 14 -1.33 -11.40 8.70
C ILE A 14 0.05 -11.31 8.07
N GLN A 15 0.14 -11.26 6.74
CA GLN A 15 1.42 -11.03 6.08
C GLN A 15 1.35 -9.81 5.17
N PHE A 16 2.39 -8.98 5.23
CA PHE A 16 2.60 -7.86 4.34
C PHE A 16 3.52 -8.28 3.18
N THR A 17 3.22 -7.85 1.96
CA THR A 17 4.18 -7.92 0.84
C THR A 17 5.27 -6.86 1.01
N LEU A 18 4.89 -5.66 1.46
CA LEU A 18 5.78 -4.57 1.81
C LEU A 18 5.29 -3.94 3.11
N PHE A 19 6.19 -3.69 4.06
CA PHE A 19 5.84 -3.01 5.31
C PHE A 19 6.15 -1.52 5.20
N SER A 20 5.15 -0.68 5.37
CA SER A 20 5.24 0.78 5.18
C SER A 20 4.09 1.47 5.92
N ALA A 21 4.30 2.71 6.37
CA ALA A 21 3.25 3.55 6.95
C ALA A 21 2.10 3.84 5.97
N PHE A 22 2.26 3.56 4.69
CA PHE A 22 1.18 3.61 3.72
C PHE A 22 0.07 2.60 4.02
N TYR A 23 0.39 1.52 4.74
CA TYR A 23 -0.55 0.48 5.16
C TYR A 23 -1.04 0.65 6.59
N SER A 24 -0.95 1.85 7.15
CA SER A 24 -1.44 2.18 8.50
C SER A 24 -2.85 1.71 8.80
N PRO A 25 -3.83 1.66 7.86
CA PRO A 25 -5.13 1.07 8.18
C PRO A 25 -5.06 -0.39 8.67
N LEU A 26 -4.16 -1.20 8.12
CA LEU A 26 -3.96 -2.57 8.57
C LEU A 26 -3.06 -2.64 9.82
N ILE A 27 -2.05 -1.77 9.90
CA ILE A 27 -1.15 -1.68 11.07
C ILE A 27 -1.94 -1.20 12.30
N SER A 28 -2.76 -0.16 12.16
CA SER A 28 -3.62 0.35 13.24
C SER A 28 -4.67 -0.67 13.70
N ALA A 29 -5.14 -1.55 12.82
CA ALA A 29 -6.04 -2.65 13.22
C ALA A 29 -5.39 -3.54 14.28
N MET A 30 -4.07 -3.73 14.19
CA MET A 30 -3.26 -4.47 15.17
C MET A 30 -2.87 -3.59 16.37
N SER A 31 -2.17 -2.48 16.11
CA SER A 31 -1.56 -1.62 17.12
C SER A 31 -2.58 -0.88 18.00
N GLY A 32 -3.73 -0.51 17.43
CA GLY A 32 -4.83 0.14 18.12
C GLY A 32 -5.75 -0.80 18.90
N GLY A 33 -5.45 -2.12 18.91
CA GLY A 33 -6.24 -3.11 19.64
C GLY A 33 -7.59 -3.46 19.01
N PHE A 34 -7.90 -2.98 17.81
CA PHE A 34 -9.19 -3.21 17.16
C PHE A 34 -9.45 -4.71 16.89
N LEU A 35 -8.42 -5.46 16.48
CA LEU A 35 -8.52 -6.91 16.28
C LEU A 35 -8.75 -7.62 17.62
N LYS A 36 -8.03 -7.24 18.66
CA LYS A 36 -8.20 -7.83 20.00
C LYS A 36 -9.60 -7.59 20.56
N ALA A 37 -10.17 -6.41 20.33
CA ALA A 37 -11.54 -6.08 20.74
C ALA A 37 -12.61 -6.95 20.04
N GLU A 38 -12.27 -7.57 18.90
CA GLU A 38 -13.14 -8.52 18.18
C GLU A 38 -12.75 -9.99 18.42
N GLY A 39 -11.94 -10.26 19.45
CA GLY A 39 -11.54 -11.61 19.82
C GLY A 39 -10.40 -12.21 19.02
N LEU A 40 -9.63 -11.38 18.27
CA LEU A 40 -8.53 -11.83 17.41
C LEU A 40 -7.18 -11.39 17.97
N ASP A 41 -6.24 -12.32 18.11
CA ASP A 41 -4.85 -12.04 18.49
C ASP A 41 -3.97 -12.01 17.23
N PRO A 42 -3.51 -10.81 16.78
CA PRO A 42 -2.77 -10.70 15.54
C PRO A 42 -1.31 -11.14 15.68
N GLU A 43 -0.91 -12.09 14.84
CA GLU A 43 0.47 -12.40 14.50
C GLU A 43 0.77 -11.85 13.11
N TRP A 44 1.91 -11.19 12.91
CA TRP A 44 2.22 -10.60 11.63
C TRP A 44 3.65 -10.87 11.16
N SER A 45 3.85 -10.84 9.84
CA SER A 45 5.13 -11.01 9.18
C SER A 45 5.20 -10.22 7.88
N VAL A 46 6.40 -10.15 7.29
CA VAL A 46 6.62 -9.56 5.97
C VAL A 46 7.14 -10.65 5.04
N ALA A 47 6.69 -10.64 3.79
CA ALA A 47 7.17 -11.56 2.77
C ALA A 47 8.69 -11.37 2.53
N PRO A 48 9.42 -12.43 2.18
CA PRO A 48 10.83 -12.29 1.80
C PRO A 48 11.02 -11.28 0.66
N PRO A 49 12.19 -10.62 0.56
CA PRO A 49 12.48 -9.70 -0.53
C PRO A 49 12.21 -10.33 -1.92
N GLY A 50 11.45 -9.63 -2.76
CA GLY A 50 11.03 -10.15 -4.08
C GLY A 50 9.90 -11.18 -4.03
N GLY A 51 9.45 -11.58 -2.84
CA GLY A 51 8.32 -12.50 -2.64
C GLY A 51 6.97 -11.78 -2.69
N SER A 52 5.90 -12.59 -2.77
CA SER A 52 4.52 -12.13 -2.64
C SER A 52 3.89 -12.74 -1.38
N ALA A 53 3.19 -11.92 -0.62
CA ALA A 53 2.43 -12.41 0.55
C ALA A 53 1.32 -13.41 0.16
N LEU A 54 0.91 -13.47 -1.11
CA LEU A 54 -0.04 -14.49 -1.57
C LEU A 54 0.46 -15.93 -1.36
N ASN A 55 1.78 -16.15 -1.33
CA ASN A 55 2.34 -17.47 -1.06
C ASN A 55 1.93 -17.99 0.33
N ALA A 56 1.87 -17.10 1.32
CA ALA A 56 1.46 -17.44 2.68
C ALA A 56 -0.03 -17.85 2.80
N LEU A 57 -0.87 -17.43 1.86
CA LEU A 57 -2.23 -17.95 1.76
C LEU A 57 -2.26 -19.38 1.23
N ASN A 58 -1.37 -19.70 0.27
CA ASN A 58 -1.34 -21.00 -0.36
C ASN A 58 -0.85 -22.11 0.59
N ASP A 59 0.17 -21.80 1.39
CA ASP A 59 0.74 -22.73 2.37
C ASP A 59 0.03 -22.70 3.75
N GLY A 60 -0.95 -21.80 3.91
CA GLY A 60 -1.74 -21.65 5.14
C GLY A 60 -1.02 -20.92 6.28
N SER A 61 0.15 -20.32 6.03
CA SER A 61 0.87 -19.55 7.05
C SER A 61 0.26 -18.17 7.32
N ALA A 62 -0.62 -17.67 6.45
CA ALA A 62 -1.41 -16.46 6.68
C ALA A 62 -2.91 -16.71 6.41
N HIS A 63 -3.77 -15.97 7.11
CA HIS A 63 -5.21 -15.90 6.86
C HIS A 63 -5.56 -14.72 5.95
N VAL A 64 -4.89 -13.57 6.17
CA VAL A 64 -5.09 -12.31 5.42
C VAL A 64 -3.73 -11.77 5.03
N VAL A 65 -3.64 -11.22 3.82
CA VAL A 65 -2.41 -10.61 3.34
C VAL A 65 -2.65 -9.21 2.76
N GLN A 66 -1.69 -8.32 2.95
CA GLN A 66 -1.61 -7.09 2.16
C GLN A 66 -1.03 -7.42 0.79
N SER A 67 -1.76 -7.08 -0.25
CA SER A 67 -1.42 -7.38 -1.64
C SER A 67 -1.91 -6.27 -2.57
N ALA A 68 -1.89 -6.51 -3.86
CA ALA A 68 -2.37 -5.61 -4.90
C ALA A 68 -3.25 -6.36 -5.91
N LEU A 69 -4.25 -5.70 -6.48
CA LEU A 69 -5.18 -6.28 -7.45
C LEU A 69 -4.46 -6.92 -8.64
N SER A 70 -3.32 -6.37 -9.02
CA SER A 70 -2.47 -6.89 -10.10
C SER A 70 -1.97 -8.31 -9.88
N GLN A 71 -1.88 -8.75 -8.63
CA GLN A 71 -1.53 -10.15 -8.32
C GLN A 71 -2.59 -11.15 -8.79
N GLY A 72 -3.84 -10.71 -8.95
CA GLY A 72 -4.90 -11.50 -9.58
C GLY A 72 -4.80 -11.53 -11.11
N PHE A 73 -4.17 -10.55 -11.74
CA PHE A 73 -4.04 -10.50 -13.21
C PHE A 73 -3.03 -11.51 -13.75
N ALA A 74 -1.94 -11.74 -13.03
CA ALA A 74 -0.87 -12.62 -13.50
C ALA A 74 -1.32 -14.07 -13.75
N PRO A 75 -2.03 -14.75 -12.83
CA PRO A 75 -2.59 -16.08 -13.11
C PRO A 75 -3.65 -16.04 -14.20
N LEU A 76 -4.55 -15.04 -14.22
CA LEU A 76 -5.57 -14.90 -15.26
C LEU A 76 -4.96 -14.73 -16.65
N ASN A 77 -3.87 -13.99 -16.78
CA ASN A 77 -3.12 -13.88 -18.03
C ASN A 77 -2.55 -15.22 -18.52
N LYS A 78 -2.36 -16.19 -17.63
CA LYS A 78 -1.93 -17.56 -17.95
C LYS A 78 -3.11 -18.52 -18.18
N GLY A 79 -4.35 -18.06 -18.00
CA GLY A 79 -5.55 -18.90 -18.07
C GLY A 79 -5.81 -19.67 -16.79
N GLU A 80 -5.18 -19.28 -15.68
CA GLU A 80 -5.32 -19.92 -14.37
C GLU A 80 -6.34 -19.15 -13.51
N THR A 81 -6.98 -19.82 -12.56
CA THR A 81 -7.82 -19.16 -11.55
C THR A 81 -6.93 -18.64 -10.42
N PRO A 82 -7.08 -17.36 -10.00
CA PRO A 82 -6.34 -16.84 -8.86
C PRO A 82 -6.63 -17.64 -7.59
N GLY A 83 -5.58 -18.07 -6.87
CA GLY A 83 -5.71 -18.80 -5.61
C GLY A 83 -6.18 -17.95 -4.42
N ALA A 84 -6.20 -16.63 -4.60
CA ALA A 84 -6.66 -15.66 -3.62
C ALA A 84 -7.67 -14.71 -4.24
N ILE A 85 -8.51 -14.08 -3.40
CA ILE A 85 -9.46 -13.06 -3.77
C ILE A 85 -9.21 -11.79 -2.96
N HIS A 86 -9.24 -10.64 -3.62
CA HIS A 86 -9.13 -9.34 -2.97
C HIS A 86 -10.51 -8.91 -2.49
N PHE A 87 -10.66 -8.63 -1.18
CA PHE A 87 -11.97 -8.43 -0.59
C PHE A 87 -12.18 -7.09 0.11
N ALA A 88 -11.10 -6.39 0.44
CA ALA A 88 -11.19 -5.07 1.04
C ALA A 88 -10.02 -4.19 0.60
N GLN A 89 -10.25 -2.90 0.54
CA GLN A 89 -9.26 -1.93 0.12
C GLN A 89 -8.43 -1.46 1.30
N ILE A 90 -7.11 -1.25 1.07
CA ILE A 90 -6.25 -0.53 1.99
C ILE A 90 -6.08 0.89 1.49
N ASN A 91 -5.69 1.06 0.23
CA ASN A 91 -5.38 2.36 -0.37
C ASN A 91 -6.09 2.53 -1.71
N GLU A 92 -6.83 3.63 -1.88
CA GLU A 92 -7.50 4.01 -3.14
C GLU A 92 -6.73 5.09 -3.91
N MET A 93 -5.43 5.22 -3.63
CA MET A 93 -4.52 6.13 -4.32
C MET A 93 -3.11 5.56 -4.26
N ASP A 94 -2.29 5.89 -5.24
CA ASP A 94 -0.85 5.61 -5.18
C ASP A 94 -0.20 6.44 -4.06
N GLY A 95 0.63 5.83 -3.24
CA GLY A 95 1.29 6.45 -2.09
C GLY A 95 2.76 6.81 -2.31
N PHE A 96 3.21 6.82 -3.56
CA PHE A 96 4.58 7.21 -3.88
C PHE A 96 4.75 8.71 -4.07
N PHE A 97 5.93 9.17 -3.75
CA PHE A 97 6.35 10.56 -3.87
C PHE A 97 7.57 10.67 -4.77
N LEU A 98 7.70 11.83 -5.41
CA LEU A 98 8.96 12.28 -5.98
C LEU A 98 9.62 13.24 -5.01
N THR A 99 10.85 12.94 -4.64
CA THR A 99 11.68 13.78 -3.79
C THR A 99 12.86 14.28 -4.62
N GLY A 100 13.03 15.58 -4.69
CA GLY A 100 14.17 16.25 -5.34
C GLY A 100 15.24 16.62 -4.32
N ARG A 101 16.47 16.83 -4.77
CA ARG A 101 17.58 17.25 -3.88
C ARG A 101 17.41 18.66 -3.34
N VAL A 102 16.70 19.50 -4.06
CA VAL A 102 16.40 20.88 -3.66
C VAL A 102 14.90 21.11 -3.64
N ALA A 103 14.44 22.03 -2.80
CA ALA A 103 13.05 22.45 -2.81
C ALA A 103 12.69 23.11 -4.14
N ASP A 104 11.59 22.68 -4.73
CA ASP A 104 11.11 23.21 -6.00
C ASP A 104 9.59 23.45 -5.95
N PRO A 105 9.14 24.59 -5.42
CA PRO A 105 7.71 24.91 -5.34
C PRO A 105 7.08 25.11 -6.74
N ALA A 106 7.89 25.30 -7.76
CA ALA A 106 7.47 25.39 -9.16
C ALA A 106 7.74 24.10 -9.94
N PHE A 107 7.77 22.95 -9.24
CA PHE A 107 7.98 21.66 -9.90
C PHE A 107 6.87 21.39 -10.90
N THR A 108 7.29 20.93 -12.08
CA THR A 108 6.43 20.35 -13.10
C THR A 108 6.98 19.00 -13.53
N TRP A 109 6.12 18.08 -13.89
CA TRP A 109 6.52 16.74 -14.34
C TRP A 109 7.48 16.79 -15.54
N LYS A 110 7.40 17.84 -16.36
CA LYS A 110 8.30 18.05 -17.51
C LYS A 110 9.78 18.11 -17.12
N LYS A 111 10.10 18.50 -15.89
CA LYS A 111 11.48 18.54 -15.38
C LYS A 111 12.11 17.15 -15.21
N LEU A 112 11.31 16.09 -15.27
CA LEU A 112 11.83 14.72 -15.23
C LEU A 112 12.44 14.27 -16.56
N GLU A 113 12.05 14.88 -17.70
CA GLU A 113 12.67 14.55 -18.98
C GLU A 113 14.14 14.97 -19.00
N GLY A 114 15.03 14.01 -19.23
CA GLY A 114 16.49 14.20 -19.17
C GLY A 114 17.09 14.14 -17.76
N ALA A 115 16.26 14.12 -16.72
CA ALA A 115 16.73 14.02 -15.34
C ALA A 115 17.01 12.57 -14.92
N GLU A 116 17.93 12.40 -13.98
CA GLU A 116 18.21 11.13 -13.34
C GLU A 116 17.21 10.88 -12.20
N VAL A 117 16.50 9.75 -12.24
CA VAL A 117 15.51 9.39 -11.25
C VAL A 117 15.81 8.00 -10.70
N VAL A 118 16.10 7.92 -9.40
CA VAL A 118 16.22 6.63 -8.69
C VAL A 118 14.82 6.08 -8.44
N MET A 119 14.57 4.84 -8.84
CA MET A 119 13.23 4.25 -8.77
C MET A 119 13.27 2.72 -8.67
N PHE A 120 12.13 2.12 -8.38
CA PHE A 120 11.99 0.67 -8.45
C PHE A 120 12.23 0.17 -9.88
N LYS A 121 12.99 -0.93 -10.00
CA LYS A 121 13.29 -1.55 -11.29
C LYS A 121 12.09 -2.25 -11.94
N GLU A 122 11.10 -2.65 -11.15
CA GLU A 122 9.96 -3.47 -11.58
C GLU A 122 8.77 -3.37 -10.61
N GLY A 123 7.69 -4.06 -10.93
CA GLY A 123 6.51 -4.17 -10.08
C GLY A 123 5.57 -2.97 -10.17
N GLN A 124 4.58 -2.97 -9.30
CA GLN A 124 3.54 -1.95 -9.28
C GLN A 124 4.07 -0.51 -9.16
N PRO A 125 5.11 -0.21 -8.36
CA PRO A 125 5.64 1.16 -8.27
C PRO A 125 6.09 1.72 -9.62
N LEU A 126 6.79 0.92 -10.43
CA LEU A 126 7.22 1.31 -11.77
C LEU A 126 6.04 1.45 -12.74
N VAL A 127 5.09 0.52 -12.69
CA VAL A 127 3.89 0.52 -13.54
C VAL A 127 3.05 1.78 -13.31
N MET A 128 2.83 2.12 -12.04
CA MET A 128 2.12 3.35 -11.64
C MET A 128 2.86 4.61 -12.04
N PHE A 129 4.18 4.64 -11.87
CA PHE A 129 4.98 5.80 -12.22
C PHE A 129 4.99 6.07 -13.74
N LYS A 130 5.10 5.03 -14.57
CA LYS A 130 4.96 5.16 -16.03
C LYS A 130 3.60 5.73 -16.43
N TYR A 131 2.54 5.26 -15.79
CA TYR A 131 1.19 5.77 -16.04
C TYR A 131 1.04 7.23 -15.58
N ALA A 132 1.63 7.60 -14.43
CA ALA A 132 1.65 9.00 -13.97
C ALA A 132 2.38 9.91 -14.96
N CYS A 133 3.52 9.48 -15.51
CA CYS A 133 4.24 10.20 -16.57
C CYS A 133 3.35 10.39 -17.80
N HIS A 134 2.67 9.34 -18.26
CA HIS A 134 1.70 9.43 -19.35
C HIS A 134 0.59 10.45 -19.07
N LYS A 135 -0.01 10.41 -17.88
CA LYS A 135 -1.04 11.38 -17.45
C LYS A 135 -0.51 12.80 -17.35
N ALA A 136 0.77 12.98 -17.07
CA ALA A 136 1.45 14.28 -17.06
C ALA A 136 1.86 14.75 -18.46
N GLY A 137 1.65 13.95 -19.50
CA GLY A 137 2.05 14.28 -20.88
C GLY A 137 3.55 14.28 -21.11
N ILE A 138 4.32 13.49 -20.30
CA ILE A 138 5.77 13.35 -20.48
C ILE A 138 6.13 11.95 -20.98
N ASP A 139 7.21 11.88 -21.73
CA ASP A 139 7.76 10.64 -22.23
C ASP A 139 8.65 10.00 -21.17
N PHE A 140 8.21 8.87 -20.59
CA PHE A 140 9.00 8.12 -19.62
C PHE A 140 10.36 7.68 -20.21
N GLY A 141 10.44 7.40 -21.52
CA GLY A 141 11.69 7.01 -22.19
C GLY A 141 12.77 8.09 -22.17
N LYS A 142 12.39 9.34 -21.88
CA LYS A 142 13.36 10.46 -21.74
C LYS A 142 13.90 10.61 -20.33
N ILE A 143 13.35 9.89 -19.35
CA ILE A 143 13.86 9.89 -17.99
C ILE A 143 15.11 9.00 -17.94
N LYS A 144 16.19 9.49 -17.35
CA LYS A 144 17.37 8.68 -17.07
C LYS A 144 17.12 7.85 -15.81
N ALA A 145 16.42 6.73 -15.97
CA ALA A 145 16.06 5.86 -14.87
C ALA A 145 17.30 5.20 -14.26
N ILE A 146 17.38 5.23 -12.91
CA ILE A 146 18.34 4.46 -12.11
C ILE A 146 17.52 3.40 -11.36
N PRO A 147 17.36 2.19 -11.96
CA PRO A 147 16.49 1.15 -11.43
C PRO A 147 17.15 0.37 -10.31
N ILE A 148 16.48 0.27 -9.15
CA ILE A 148 16.96 -0.41 -7.95
C ILE A 148 15.89 -1.39 -7.43
N GLY A 149 16.31 -2.48 -6.78
CA GLY A 149 15.44 -3.59 -6.43
C GLY A 149 14.68 -3.44 -5.12
N SER A 150 15.17 -2.67 -4.16
CA SER A 150 14.54 -2.55 -2.84
C SER A 150 14.38 -1.10 -2.38
N ALA A 151 13.38 -0.84 -1.52
CA ALA A 151 13.15 0.50 -0.96
C ALA A 151 14.34 1.01 -0.15
N ALA A 152 15.00 0.14 0.61
CA ALA A 152 16.17 0.51 1.41
C ALA A 152 17.38 0.86 0.53
N ASP A 153 17.61 0.10 -0.55
CA ASP A 153 18.71 0.39 -1.48
C ASP A 153 18.43 1.66 -2.30
N ILE A 154 17.18 1.95 -2.64
CA ILE A 154 16.75 3.21 -3.25
C ILE A 154 17.10 4.39 -2.34
N ASP A 155 16.76 4.32 -1.04
CA ASP A 155 17.08 5.35 -0.07
C ASP A 155 18.58 5.54 0.05
N LYS A 156 19.33 4.44 0.20
CA LYS A 156 20.79 4.44 0.28
C LYS A 156 21.43 5.07 -0.96
N ALA A 157 20.97 4.73 -2.17
CA ALA A 157 21.50 5.27 -3.41
C ALA A 157 21.26 6.77 -3.52
N PHE A 158 20.05 7.25 -3.18
CA PHE A 158 19.78 8.67 -3.17
C PHE A 158 20.61 9.41 -2.13
N ARG A 159 20.73 8.90 -0.89
CA ARG A 159 21.62 9.48 0.14
C ARG A 159 23.09 9.52 -0.28
N ALA A 160 23.55 8.55 -1.06
CA ALA A 160 24.89 8.51 -1.63
C ALA A 160 25.11 9.47 -2.82
N GLY A 161 24.14 10.28 -3.18
CA GLY A 161 24.26 11.28 -4.22
C GLY A 161 23.77 10.84 -5.61
N GLN A 162 23.23 9.62 -5.79
CA GLN A 162 22.71 9.16 -7.07
C GLN A 162 21.35 9.83 -7.37
N GLY A 163 21.15 10.21 -8.64
CA GLY A 163 19.92 10.79 -9.14
C GLY A 163 19.63 12.22 -8.66
N GLN A 164 18.92 12.98 -9.48
CA GLN A 164 18.38 14.28 -9.13
C GLN A 164 17.06 14.16 -8.35
N TYR A 165 16.33 13.13 -8.65
CA TYR A 165 15.06 12.78 -8.01
C TYR A 165 15.08 11.32 -7.56
N VAL A 166 14.21 11.02 -6.60
CA VAL A 166 13.92 9.64 -6.17
C VAL A 166 12.43 9.42 -6.03
N GLN A 167 11.97 8.24 -6.47
CA GLN A 167 10.59 7.77 -6.28
C GLN A 167 10.55 6.81 -5.10
N GLN A 168 9.87 7.18 -4.03
CA GLN A 168 9.75 6.38 -2.82
C GLN A 168 8.37 6.46 -2.20
N GLN A 169 8.05 5.45 -1.38
CA GLN A 169 6.85 5.41 -0.54
C GLN A 169 7.21 5.85 0.88
N GLY A 170 6.26 6.48 1.58
CA GLY A 170 6.49 6.87 2.98
C GLY A 170 6.77 5.68 3.90
N PRO A 171 7.62 5.86 4.92
CA PRO A 171 8.08 7.16 5.45
C PRO A 171 9.41 7.68 4.88
N PHE A 172 10.02 7.03 3.88
CA PHE A 172 11.33 7.44 3.34
C PHE A 172 11.38 8.91 2.85
N PRO A 173 10.40 9.42 2.07
CA PRO A 173 10.41 10.82 1.63
C PRO A 173 10.39 11.80 2.80
N GLN A 174 9.59 11.53 3.83
CA GLN A 174 9.50 12.36 5.03
C GLN A 174 10.80 12.31 5.84
N GLN A 175 11.45 11.14 5.89
CA GLN A 175 12.75 10.99 6.56
C GLN A 175 13.85 11.75 5.80
N LEU A 176 13.90 11.67 4.46
CA LEU A 176 14.84 12.46 3.66
C LEU A 176 14.65 13.95 3.88
N GLN A 177 13.40 14.40 4.01
CA GLN A 177 13.07 15.81 4.25
C GLN A 177 13.48 16.25 5.67
N ALA A 178 13.20 15.42 6.67
CA ALA A 178 13.63 15.67 8.07
C ALA A 178 15.15 15.74 8.22
N ASP A 179 15.88 14.91 7.46
CA ASP A 179 17.35 14.87 7.46
C ASP A 179 17.99 15.97 6.60
N GLY A 180 17.18 16.80 5.89
CA GLY A 180 17.68 17.84 4.99
C GLY A 180 18.38 17.31 3.72
N VAL A 181 18.14 16.04 3.36
CA VAL A 181 18.75 15.38 2.20
C VAL A 181 17.92 15.57 0.92
N GLY A 182 16.63 15.82 1.05
CA GLY A 182 15.75 16.02 -0.08
C GLY A 182 14.43 16.69 0.30
N HIS A 183 13.65 17.06 -0.71
CA HIS A 183 12.37 17.76 -0.57
C HIS A 183 11.32 17.07 -1.43
N VAL A 184 10.17 16.75 -0.87
CA VAL A 184 9.04 16.22 -1.64
C VAL A 184 8.57 17.31 -2.63
N VAL A 185 8.61 16.99 -3.93
CA VAL A 185 8.24 17.91 -5.01
C VAL A 185 6.94 17.51 -5.72
N ALA A 186 6.59 16.21 -5.69
CA ALA A 186 5.33 15.73 -6.27
C ALA A 186 4.84 14.45 -5.60
N GLN A 187 3.57 14.16 -5.82
CA GLN A 187 2.88 12.94 -5.36
C GLN A 187 2.32 12.21 -6.57
N VAL A 188 2.77 10.97 -6.75
CA VAL A 188 2.38 10.14 -7.91
C VAL A 188 0.87 9.92 -7.93
N GLY A 189 0.29 9.65 -6.77
CA GLY A 189 -1.15 9.42 -6.65
C GLY A 189 -2.01 10.61 -7.11
N LYS A 190 -1.59 11.85 -6.87
CA LYS A 190 -2.31 13.04 -7.36
C LYS A 190 -2.36 13.11 -8.88
N GLN A 191 -1.32 12.63 -9.55
CA GLN A 191 -1.26 12.62 -11.01
C GLN A 191 -2.14 11.54 -11.63
N ILE A 192 -2.29 10.40 -10.95
CA ILE A 192 -3.10 9.27 -11.41
C ILE A 192 -4.58 9.47 -11.06
N GLY A 193 -4.86 9.95 -9.85
CA GLY A 193 -6.18 9.99 -9.24
C GLY A 193 -6.52 8.67 -8.50
N PRO A 194 -7.78 8.51 -8.04
CA PRO A 194 -8.21 7.31 -7.35
C PRO A 194 -8.00 6.03 -8.17
N VAL A 195 -7.38 5.03 -7.54
CA VAL A 195 -7.01 3.75 -8.15
C VAL A 195 -6.94 2.66 -7.08
N GLY A 196 -7.32 1.44 -7.38
CA GLY A 196 -7.15 0.30 -6.49
C GLY A 196 -5.66 -0.05 -6.34
N PHE A 197 -4.98 0.58 -5.38
CA PHE A 197 -3.54 0.41 -5.22
C PHE A 197 -3.20 -0.82 -4.38
N SER A 198 -3.62 -0.86 -3.12
CA SER A 198 -3.40 -2.00 -2.23
C SER A 198 -4.71 -2.47 -1.61
N SER A 199 -4.80 -3.77 -1.40
CA SER A 199 -5.98 -4.46 -0.90
C SER A 199 -5.61 -5.59 0.05
N LEU A 200 -6.58 -6.00 0.85
CA LEU A 200 -6.55 -7.23 1.61
C LEU A 200 -6.98 -8.38 0.72
N ALA A 201 -6.22 -9.47 0.75
CA ALA A 201 -6.56 -10.69 0.05
C ALA A 201 -6.57 -11.90 1.01
N ALA A 202 -7.40 -12.88 0.69
CA ALA A 202 -7.55 -14.13 1.42
C ALA A 202 -7.97 -15.27 0.49
N LYS A 203 -8.02 -16.50 0.98
CA LYS A 203 -8.71 -17.59 0.27
C LYS A 203 -10.22 -17.36 0.26
N ARG A 204 -10.90 -17.77 -0.81
CA ARG A 204 -12.35 -17.54 -0.97
C ARG A 204 -13.18 -18.17 0.15
N ASP A 205 -12.83 -19.37 0.58
CA ASP A 205 -13.50 -20.09 1.66
C ASP A 205 -13.34 -19.40 3.03
N TRP A 206 -12.19 -18.77 3.26
CA TRP A 206 -11.97 -18.01 4.50
C TRP A 206 -12.96 -16.85 4.67
N LEU A 207 -13.41 -16.22 3.58
CA LEU A 207 -14.33 -15.07 3.64
C LEU A 207 -15.69 -15.41 4.31
N GLY A 208 -16.08 -16.68 4.30
CA GLY A 208 -17.31 -17.15 4.96
C GLY A 208 -17.19 -17.40 6.46
N THR A 209 -15.97 -17.35 7.02
CA THR A 209 -15.71 -17.73 8.42
C THR A 209 -16.10 -16.62 9.40
N ASP A 210 -16.33 -16.98 10.66
CA ASP A 210 -16.58 -16.00 11.73
C ASP A 210 -15.33 -15.16 12.03
N MET A 211 -14.13 -15.71 11.84
CA MET A 211 -12.87 -14.97 11.91
C MET A 211 -12.82 -13.84 10.86
N ALA A 212 -13.26 -14.08 9.62
CA ALA A 212 -13.32 -13.08 8.58
C ALA A 212 -14.31 -11.96 8.90
N LYS A 213 -15.47 -12.31 9.47
CA LYS A 213 -16.47 -11.33 9.93
C LYS A 213 -15.93 -10.49 11.09
N ALA A 214 -15.29 -11.10 12.08
CA ALA A 214 -14.66 -10.41 13.21
C ALA A 214 -13.55 -9.45 12.71
N PHE A 215 -12.69 -9.93 11.81
CA PHE A 215 -11.66 -9.12 11.16
C PHE A 215 -12.27 -7.89 10.47
N MET A 216 -13.36 -8.06 9.72
CA MET A 216 -13.98 -6.94 9.01
C MET A 216 -14.67 -5.94 9.93
N ARG A 217 -15.25 -6.38 11.08
CA ARG A 217 -15.75 -5.44 12.10
C ARG A 217 -14.63 -4.58 12.67
N ALA A 218 -13.50 -5.20 13.02
CA ALA A 218 -12.30 -4.49 13.47
C ALA A 218 -11.79 -3.51 12.41
N TYR A 219 -11.67 -3.98 11.17
CA TYR A 219 -11.12 -3.20 10.08
C TYR A 219 -11.99 -1.98 9.72
N ARG A 220 -13.32 -2.10 9.73
CA ARG A 220 -14.23 -0.96 9.54
C ARG A 220 -14.07 0.10 10.64
N LYS A 221 -13.94 -0.33 11.92
CA LYS A 221 -13.66 0.59 13.03
C LYS A 221 -12.31 1.29 12.84
N THR A 222 -11.29 0.54 12.40
CA THR A 222 -9.97 1.11 12.10
C THR A 222 -10.04 2.14 10.98
N ARG A 223 -10.85 1.92 9.93
CA ARG A 223 -11.02 2.90 8.85
C ARG A 223 -11.61 4.22 9.37
N ALA A 224 -12.59 4.16 10.26
CA ALA A 224 -13.11 5.37 10.92
C ALA A 224 -12.00 6.05 11.74
N TYR A 225 -11.30 5.29 12.58
CA TYR A 225 -10.18 5.78 13.39
C TYR A 225 -9.12 6.48 12.54
N MET A 226 -8.69 5.89 11.42
CA MET A 226 -7.69 6.48 10.52
C MET A 226 -8.11 7.82 9.91
N ASN A 227 -9.41 8.06 9.77
CA ASN A 227 -9.93 9.30 9.19
C ASN A 227 -10.27 10.37 10.25
N ASP A 228 -10.57 9.96 11.49
CA ASP A 228 -11.08 10.84 12.53
C ASP A 228 -10.02 11.22 13.58
N THR A 229 -8.92 10.45 13.64
CA THR A 229 -7.88 10.63 14.66
C THR A 229 -6.72 11.47 14.13
N PRO A 230 -6.17 12.40 14.94
CA PRO A 230 -4.98 13.16 14.57
C PRO A 230 -3.78 12.24 14.27
N ALA A 231 -3.03 12.56 13.22
CA ALA A 231 -1.89 11.75 12.77
C ALA A 231 -0.84 11.49 13.87
N ALA A 232 -0.62 12.46 14.77
CA ALA A 232 0.31 12.30 15.89
C ALA A 232 -0.12 11.21 16.90
N GLU A 233 -1.41 11.03 17.10
CA GLU A 233 -1.94 9.96 17.95
C GLU A 233 -1.80 8.60 17.28
N ILE A 234 -2.11 8.51 16.00
CA ILE A 234 -1.91 7.29 15.21
C ILE A 234 -0.43 6.91 15.21
N ALA A 235 0.46 7.87 14.95
CA ALA A 235 1.90 7.65 14.94
C ALA A 235 2.43 7.11 16.28
N ARG A 236 1.96 7.65 17.40
CA ARG A 236 2.30 7.16 18.74
C ARG A 236 1.89 5.70 18.92
N THR A 237 0.69 5.35 18.49
CA THR A 237 0.16 3.99 18.57
C THR A 237 0.93 3.02 17.68
N GLU A 238 1.37 3.46 16.49
CA GLU A 238 2.12 2.66 15.54
C GLU A 238 3.64 2.64 15.78
N LYS A 239 4.18 3.56 16.61
CA LYS A 239 5.64 3.68 16.86
C LYS A 239 6.36 2.36 17.18
N PRO A 240 5.79 1.41 17.95
CA PRO A 240 6.42 0.11 18.20
C PRO A 240 6.71 -0.72 16.93
N TYR A 241 5.98 -0.47 15.85
CA TYR A 241 6.13 -1.11 14.54
C TYR A 241 7.18 -0.41 13.66
N PHE A 242 7.52 0.84 13.95
CA PHE A 242 8.45 1.69 13.19
C PHE A 242 9.61 2.16 14.09
N ARG A 243 10.38 1.20 14.65
CA ARG A 243 11.40 1.48 15.67
C ARG A 243 12.45 2.49 15.21
N ASP A 244 12.87 2.41 13.95
CA ASP A 244 13.95 3.23 13.38
C ASP A 244 13.46 4.58 12.81
N ILE A 245 12.14 4.85 12.83
CA ILE A 245 11.54 6.08 12.33
C ILE A 245 11.14 6.95 13.53
N GLY A 246 11.53 8.22 13.52
CA GLY A 246 11.12 9.19 14.54
C GLY A 246 9.59 9.36 14.57
N GLU A 247 8.99 9.51 15.76
CA GLU A 247 7.53 9.66 15.89
C GLU A 247 7.01 10.86 15.09
N SER A 248 7.74 11.97 15.06
CA SER A 248 7.37 13.17 14.28
C SER A 248 7.38 12.90 12.77
N VAL A 249 8.36 12.15 12.26
CA VAL A 249 8.45 11.76 10.84
C VAL A 249 7.31 10.82 10.48
N LEU A 250 6.99 9.87 11.35
CA LEU A 250 5.86 8.97 11.16
C LEU A 250 4.54 9.75 11.16
N ALA A 251 4.37 10.70 12.08
CA ALA A 251 3.18 11.55 12.15
C ALA A 251 3.02 12.41 10.89
N ASP A 252 4.10 13.01 10.35
CA ASP A 252 4.05 13.77 9.10
C ASP A 252 3.69 12.87 7.91
N CYS A 253 4.23 11.66 7.85
CA CYS A 253 3.90 10.67 6.83
C CYS A 253 2.40 10.32 6.87
N ILE A 254 1.86 9.99 8.04
CA ILE A 254 0.44 9.65 8.25
C ILE A 254 -0.45 10.84 7.88
N ALA A 255 -0.13 12.05 8.38
CA ALA A 255 -0.86 13.27 8.06
C ALA A 255 -0.88 13.54 6.55
N THR A 256 0.21 13.25 5.86
CA THR A 256 0.30 13.41 4.41
C THR A 256 -0.64 12.45 3.69
N TYR A 257 -0.69 11.18 4.08
CA TYR A 257 -1.62 10.20 3.50
C TYR A 257 -3.09 10.50 3.82
N GLN A 258 -3.39 11.02 5.03
CA GLN A 258 -4.73 11.52 5.36
C GLN A 258 -5.14 12.66 4.43
N ARG A 259 -4.28 13.68 4.27
CA ARG A 259 -4.55 14.84 3.37
C ARG A 259 -4.68 14.43 1.90
N LEU A 260 -3.97 13.38 1.47
CA LEU A 260 -4.07 12.85 0.12
C LEU A 260 -5.38 12.06 -0.11
N GLY A 261 -6.09 11.67 0.95
CA GLY A 261 -7.27 10.83 0.84
C GLY A 261 -6.94 9.38 0.43
N CYS A 262 -5.74 8.89 0.75
CA CYS A 262 -5.34 7.52 0.43
C CYS A 262 -6.21 6.48 1.13
N TRP A 263 -6.75 6.83 2.30
CA TRP A 263 -7.53 5.96 3.18
C TRP A 263 -8.99 6.40 3.24
N THR A 264 -9.78 5.90 2.29
CA THR A 264 -11.23 6.15 2.25
C THR A 264 -11.92 5.57 3.49
N ARG A 265 -13.10 6.09 3.85
CA ARG A 265 -13.90 5.53 4.96
C ARG A 265 -14.50 4.17 4.62
N HIS A 266 -14.86 3.96 3.38
CA HIS A 266 -15.35 2.66 2.92
C HIS A 266 -14.21 1.63 2.82
N VAL A 267 -14.56 0.35 2.92
CA VAL A 267 -13.61 -0.77 2.85
C VAL A 267 -13.69 -1.53 1.52
N GLU A 268 -14.73 -1.29 0.75
CA GLU A 268 -14.99 -1.94 -0.54
C GLU A 268 -13.96 -1.51 -1.57
N ILE A 269 -13.51 -2.45 -2.40
CA ILE A 269 -12.79 -2.15 -3.64
C ILE A 269 -13.84 -1.69 -4.64
N THR A 270 -13.91 -0.39 -4.91
CA THR A 270 -14.92 0.14 -5.83
C THR A 270 -14.65 -0.33 -7.26
N ARG A 271 -15.73 -0.49 -8.05
CA ARG A 271 -15.57 -0.81 -9.49
C ARG A 271 -14.78 0.27 -10.21
N ALA A 272 -14.98 1.54 -9.85
CA ALA A 272 -14.24 2.65 -10.45
C ALA A 272 -12.74 2.54 -10.17
N ALA A 273 -12.33 2.23 -8.92
CA ALA A 273 -10.93 2.02 -8.57
C ALA A 273 -10.33 0.78 -9.27
N TYR A 274 -11.12 -0.30 -9.39
CA TYR A 274 -10.73 -1.49 -10.14
C TYR A 274 -10.51 -1.20 -11.62
N GLU A 275 -11.47 -0.54 -12.29
CA GLU A 275 -11.35 -0.15 -13.70
C GLU A 275 -10.15 0.76 -13.95
N LYS A 276 -9.89 1.71 -13.04
CA LYS A 276 -8.67 2.53 -13.11
C LYS A 276 -7.39 1.69 -12.99
N THR A 277 -7.39 0.64 -12.17
CA THR A 277 -6.26 -0.28 -12.11
C THR A 277 -6.07 -1.02 -13.44
N LEU A 278 -7.16 -1.44 -14.09
CA LEU A 278 -7.08 -2.03 -15.43
C LEU A 278 -6.49 -1.04 -16.44
N ASP A 279 -6.93 0.24 -16.45
CA ASP A 279 -6.38 1.27 -17.33
C ASP A 279 -4.85 1.39 -17.18
N VAL A 280 -4.36 1.39 -15.94
CA VAL A 280 -2.92 1.47 -15.62
C VAL A 280 -2.17 0.28 -16.19
N TYR A 281 -2.68 -0.94 -15.98
CA TYR A 281 -2.01 -2.15 -16.41
C TYR A 281 -2.13 -2.39 -17.92
N GLU A 282 -3.25 -1.99 -18.54
CA GLU A 282 -3.46 -2.02 -19.98
C GLU A 282 -2.50 -1.06 -20.71
N TYR A 283 -2.37 0.18 -20.21
CA TYR A 283 -1.39 1.14 -20.73
C TYR A 283 0.03 0.59 -20.73
N ASN A 284 0.40 -0.18 -19.73
CA ASN A 284 1.73 -0.80 -19.60
C ASN A 284 1.86 -2.12 -20.38
N GLY A 285 0.81 -2.57 -21.12
CA GLY A 285 0.84 -3.82 -21.89
C GLY A 285 0.87 -5.09 -21.02
N LEU A 286 0.38 -5.01 -19.78
CA LEU A 286 0.45 -6.08 -18.79
C LEU A 286 -0.84 -6.89 -18.65
N LEU A 287 -1.85 -6.61 -19.48
CA LEU A 287 -3.11 -7.35 -19.53
C LEU A 287 -3.27 -8.01 -20.90
N LYS A 288 -3.67 -9.30 -20.91
CA LYS A 288 -4.15 -9.95 -22.13
C LYS A 288 -5.55 -9.49 -22.54
N GLN A 289 -6.35 -9.14 -21.55
CA GLN A 289 -7.69 -8.57 -21.71
C GLN A 289 -8.09 -7.85 -20.42
N ARG A 290 -9.17 -7.07 -20.43
CA ARG A 290 -9.75 -6.50 -19.22
C ARG A 290 -10.50 -7.61 -18.47
N TRP A 291 -9.97 -8.00 -17.30
CA TRP A 291 -10.53 -9.05 -16.46
C TRP A 291 -11.76 -8.54 -15.71
N ARG A 292 -12.78 -9.36 -15.55
CA ARG A 292 -13.97 -8.98 -14.79
C ARG A 292 -13.65 -8.85 -13.32
N TYR A 293 -14.31 -7.89 -12.66
CA TYR A 293 -14.13 -7.61 -11.22
C TYR A 293 -14.24 -8.88 -10.36
N GLU A 294 -15.23 -9.73 -10.59
CA GLU A 294 -15.53 -10.93 -9.79
C GLU A 294 -14.46 -12.02 -9.91
N GLN A 295 -13.58 -11.93 -10.90
CA GLN A 295 -12.44 -12.87 -11.03
C GLN A 295 -11.31 -12.51 -10.08
N VAL A 296 -11.21 -11.25 -9.66
CA VAL A 296 -10.12 -10.69 -8.85
C VAL A 296 -10.62 -10.22 -7.48
N CYS A 297 -11.83 -9.71 -7.42
CA CYS A 297 -12.41 -9.07 -6.24
C CYS A 297 -13.68 -9.77 -5.76
N ALA A 298 -13.95 -9.66 -4.46
CA ALA A 298 -15.20 -10.04 -3.82
C ALA A 298 -15.66 -8.93 -2.87
N ALA A 299 -16.94 -8.94 -2.52
CA ALA A 299 -17.45 -8.08 -1.46
C ALA A 299 -16.78 -8.42 -0.12
N PRO A 300 -16.50 -7.42 0.73
CA PRO A 300 -16.02 -7.68 2.09
C PRO A 300 -17.02 -8.52 2.89
N PRO A 301 -16.57 -9.45 3.73
CA PRO A 301 -17.45 -10.14 4.66
C PRO A 301 -18.34 -9.17 5.44
N ALA A 302 -19.62 -9.53 5.57
CA ALA A 302 -20.53 -8.83 6.47
C ALA A 302 -20.05 -9.04 7.92
N GLY A 303 -19.88 -7.95 8.66
CA GLY A 303 -19.39 -7.97 10.03
C GLY A 303 -20.20 -7.05 10.92
#